data_4142f28ebbf11e1d36abdb03a72de55a
#
_entry.id   4142f28ebbf11e1d36abdb03a72de55a
#
_cell.length_a   1.000
_cell.length_b   1.000
_cell.length_c   1.000
_cell.angle_alpha   90.00
_cell.angle_beta   90.00
_cell.angle_gamma   90.00
#
_symmetry.space_group_name_H-M   'P 1'
#
loop_
_entity.id
_entity.type
_entity.pdbx_description
1 polymer ?
#
loop_
_entity_poly.entity_id
_entity_poly.type
_entity_poly.pdbx_seq_one_letter_code
_entity_poly.pdbx_strand_id
1 'polypeptide(L)'
;MKYISPGGWFSLEYPMGWHEFEDTEESFLFYNPDRWTGNFRISAYKDEAADYGPQCIAYELKENTSSTLVKVGKWDCAYSAETFQEEGAWYTTHIWVTGEGDLS
;
A
#
# COMPACT_ATOMS: atom_id res chain seq x y z
N MET A 1 5.85 -16.81 2.29
CA MET A 1 5.19 -16.59 3.59
C MET A 1 3.88 -15.87 3.38
N LYS A 2 2.85 -16.26 4.09
CA LYS A 2 1.53 -15.62 4.00
C LYS A 2 1.25 -14.80 5.24
N TYR A 3 0.79 -13.57 5.03
CA TYR A 3 0.37 -12.66 6.10
C TYR A 3 -1.13 -12.41 6.00
N ILE A 4 -1.80 -12.49 7.14
CA ILE A 4 -3.22 -12.15 7.27
C ILE A 4 -3.31 -11.02 8.29
N SER A 5 -3.92 -9.90 7.89
CA SER A 5 -4.05 -8.74 8.77
C SER A 5 -4.95 -9.04 9.97
N PRO A 6 -4.77 -8.33 11.10
CA PRO A 6 -5.72 -8.41 12.22
C PRO A 6 -7.14 -8.10 11.72
N GLY A 7 -8.11 -8.90 12.12
CA GLY A 7 -9.48 -8.78 11.66
C GLY A 7 -9.76 -9.37 10.29
N GLY A 8 -8.73 -9.86 9.58
CA GLY A 8 -8.91 -10.52 8.28
C GLY A 8 -9.26 -9.58 7.14
N TRP A 9 -8.88 -8.31 7.22
CA TRP A 9 -9.22 -7.30 6.20
C TRP A 9 -8.52 -7.56 4.87
N PHE A 10 -7.29 -8.06 4.92
CA PHE A 10 -6.52 -8.42 3.73
C PHE A 10 -5.54 -9.53 4.04
N SER A 11 -5.05 -10.17 3.00
CA SER A 11 -3.94 -11.11 3.09
C SER A 11 -2.97 -10.84 1.95
N LEU A 12 -1.71 -11.18 2.15
CA LEU A 12 -0.70 -11.09 1.10
C LEU A 12 0.36 -12.17 1.30
N GLU A 13 1.08 -12.44 0.23
CA GLU A 13 2.25 -13.31 0.27
C GLU A 13 3.50 -12.46 0.08
N TYR A 14 4.54 -12.76 0.84
CA TYR A 14 5.81 -12.05 0.76
C TYR A 14 6.96 -13.06 0.71
N PRO A 15 8.14 -12.65 0.18
CA PRO A 15 9.26 -13.58 0.01
C PRO A 15 9.73 -14.18 1.33
N MET A 16 10.14 -15.44 1.27
CA MET A 16 10.76 -16.12 2.42
C MET A 16 12.02 -15.34 2.83
N GLY A 17 12.23 -15.19 4.14
CA GLY A 17 13.35 -14.43 4.66
C GLY A 17 13.07 -12.95 4.93
N TRP A 18 11.94 -12.43 4.46
CA TRP A 18 11.48 -11.09 4.83
C TRP A 18 10.82 -11.11 6.20
N HIS A 19 10.92 -9.99 6.90
CA HIS A 19 10.33 -9.81 8.22
C HIS A 19 9.11 -8.90 8.16
N GLU A 20 8.18 -9.15 9.09
CA GLU A 20 6.99 -8.32 9.31
C GLU A 20 7.26 -7.37 10.46
N PHE A 21 6.78 -6.14 10.34
CA PHE A 21 6.84 -5.16 11.42
C PHE A 21 5.53 -4.38 11.44
N GLU A 22 4.84 -4.40 12.58
CA GLU A 22 3.63 -3.61 12.79
C GLU A 22 4.02 -2.23 13.28
N ASP A 23 3.87 -1.24 12.42
CA ASP A 23 4.26 0.15 12.71
C ASP A 23 3.18 0.88 13.51
N THR A 24 1.92 0.68 13.11
CA THR A 24 0.73 1.17 13.82
C THR A 24 -0.36 0.10 13.72
N GLU A 25 -1.51 0.33 14.34
CA GLU A 25 -2.64 -0.61 14.26
C GLU A 25 -3.09 -0.88 12.81
N GLU A 26 -2.80 0.03 11.89
CA GLU A 26 -3.31 -0.01 10.52
C GLU A 26 -2.21 -0.06 9.46
N SER A 27 -0.94 -0.08 9.87
CA SER A 27 0.19 -0.01 8.96
C SER A 27 1.21 -1.10 9.27
N PHE A 28 1.57 -1.86 8.24
CA PHE A 28 2.47 -3.01 8.36
C PHE A 28 3.61 -2.87 7.36
N LEU A 29 4.81 -3.16 7.81
CA LEU A 29 6.03 -3.04 7.04
C LEU A 29 6.64 -4.42 6.81
N PHE A 30 7.01 -4.69 5.57
CA PHE A 30 7.70 -5.92 5.17
C PHE A 30 9.07 -5.56 4.61
N TYR A 31 10.12 -6.22 5.07
CA TYR A 31 11.48 -5.91 4.65
C TYR A 31 12.38 -7.13 4.71
N ASN A 32 13.48 -7.09 3.95
CA ASN A 32 14.52 -8.11 4.00
C ASN A 32 15.62 -7.64 4.97
N PRO A 33 15.80 -8.31 6.13
CA PRO A 33 16.79 -7.88 7.11
C PRO A 33 18.25 -8.13 6.68
N ASP A 34 18.47 -9.07 5.75
CA ASP A 34 19.79 -9.47 5.33
C ASP A 34 20.34 -8.61 4.19
N ARG A 35 19.45 -7.91 3.49
CA ARG A 35 19.82 -7.11 2.32
C ARG A 35 18.85 -5.94 2.15
N TRP A 36 19.40 -4.74 2.09
CA TRP A 36 18.59 -3.56 1.81
C TRP A 36 18.18 -3.54 0.34
N THR A 37 16.94 -3.90 0.08
CA THR A 37 16.32 -3.87 -1.25
C THR A 37 15.10 -2.97 -1.31
N GLY A 38 14.82 -2.24 -0.23
CA GLY A 38 13.64 -1.41 -0.07
C GLY A 38 12.67 -2.00 0.93
N ASN A 39 11.54 -1.32 1.09
CA ASN A 39 10.47 -1.72 1.98
C ASN A 39 9.16 -1.82 1.20
N PHE A 40 8.28 -2.70 1.65
CA PHE A 40 6.89 -2.70 1.25
C PHE A 40 6.04 -2.38 2.47
N ARG A 41 5.28 -1.29 2.40
CA ARG A 41 4.37 -0.89 3.47
C ARG A 41 2.93 -0.98 2.98
N ILE A 42 2.06 -1.55 3.80
CA ILE A 42 0.64 -1.60 3.52
C ILE A 42 -0.13 -1.00 4.69
N SER A 43 -1.10 -0.14 4.39
CA SER A 43 -2.00 0.45 5.37
C SER A 43 -3.44 0.18 4.93
N ALA A 44 -4.28 -0.21 5.86
CA ALA A 44 -5.67 -0.55 5.57
C ALA A 44 -6.59 0.26 6.47
N TYR A 45 -7.65 0.82 5.88
CA TYR A 45 -8.63 1.65 6.57
C TYR A 45 -10.03 1.18 6.23
N LYS A 46 -10.93 1.30 7.17
CA LYS A 46 -12.33 0.93 7.01
C LYS A 46 -13.22 2.07 7.51
N ASP A 47 -14.30 2.34 6.77
CA ASP A 47 -15.29 3.35 7.15
C ASP A 47 -16.69 2.74 7.08
N GLU A 48 -17.66 3.42 7.65
CA GLU A 48 -19.07 3.00 7.64
C GLU A 48 -19.72 3.12 6.26
N ALA A 49 -19.19 3.99 5.39
CA ALA A 49 -19.71 4.17 4.05
C ALA A 49 -19.43 2.94 3.19
N ALA A 50 -20.47 2.38 2.57
CA ALA A 50 -20.37 1.16 1.78
C ALA A 50 -19.48 1.29 0.54
N ASP A 51 -19.23 2.52 0.06
CA ASP A 51 -18.42 2.83 -1.11
C ASP A 51 -17.12 3.56 -0.73
N TYR A 52 -16.69 3.48 0.52
CA TYR A 52 -15.50 4.15 1.00
C TYR A 52 -14.25 3.79 0.18
N GLY A 53 -14.05 2.52 -0.15
CA GLY A 53 -12.91 2.08 -0.94
C GLY A 53 -12.82 2.76 -2.30
N PRO A 54 -13.87 2.67 -3.14
CA PRO A 54 -13.91 3.38 -4.42
C PRO A 54 -13.76 4.90 -4.29
N GLN A 55 -14.31 5.50 -3.24
CA GLN A 55 -14.16 6.94 -2.99
C GLN A 55 -12.71 7.32 -2.72
N CYS A 56 -11.94 6.48 -2.02
CA CYS A 56 -10.53 6.73 -1.79
C CYS A 56 -9.72 6.76 -3.08
N ILE A 57 -10.02 5.87 -4.02
CA ILE A 57 -9.38 5.86 -5.33
C ILE A 57 -9.70 7.15 -6.09
N ALA A 58 -10.96 7.53 -6.14
CA ALA A 58 -11.41 8.75 -6.83
C ALA A 58 -10.80 10.00 -6.20
N TYR A 59 -10.73 10.06 -4.88
CA TYR A 59 -10.13 11.17 -4.15
C TYR A 59 -8.65 11.32 -4.51
N GLU A 60 -7.89 10.22 -4.50
CA GLU A 60 -6.47 10.25 -4.83
C GLU A 60 -6.24 10.71 -6.28
N LEU A 61 -7.04 10.20 -7.22
CA LEU A 61 -6.94 10.64 -8.62
C LEU A 61 -7.22 12.12 -8.80
N LYS A 62 -8.11 12.68 -7.99
CA LYS A 62 -8.47 14.11 -8.03
C LYS A 62 -7.41 14.99 -7.37
N GLU A 63 -6.95 14.61 -6.18
CA GLU A 63 -6.05 15.43 -5.37
C GLU A 63 -4.58 15.31 -5.81
N ASN A 64 -4.17 14.14 -6.27
CA ASN A 64 -2.82 13.89 -6.76
C ASN A 64 -2.83 13.84 -8.29
N THR A 65 -2.53 14.97 -8.92
CA THR A 65 -2.58 15.10 -10.39
C THR A 65 -1.54 14.26 -11.10
N SER A 66 -0.52 13.76 -10.40
CA SER A 66 0.47 12.84 -10.97
C SER A 66 0.04 11.38 -10.89
N SER A 67 -1.07 11.08 -10.22
CA SER A 67 -1.58 9.72 -10.15
C SER A 67 -2.35 9.35 -11.42
N THR A 68 -2.33 8.05 -11.73
CA THR A 68 -3.06 7.49 -12.87
C THR A 68 -3.81 6.25 -12.44
N LEU A 69 -4.93 5.96 -13.12
CA LEU A 69 -5.69 4.75 -12.86
C LEU A 69 -4.99 3.56 -13.54
N VAL A 70 -4.67 2.54 -12.77
CA VAL A 70 -4.06 1.30 -13.27
C VAL A 70 -4.80 0.10 -12.69
N LYS A 71 -4.60 -1.08 -13.29
CA LYS A 71 -5.11 -2.32 -12.74
C LYS A 71 -3.96 -3.18 -12.22
N VAL A 72 -4.14 -3.70 -11.00
CA VAL A 72 -3.24 -4.69 -10.41
C VAL A 72 -4.08 -5.93 -10.13
N GLY A 73 -3.93 -6.95 -10.99
CA GLY A 73 -4.83 -8.10 -11.00
C GLY A 73 -6.24 -7.63 -11.33
N LYS A 74 -7.21 -7.89 -10.44
CA LYS A 74 -8.60 -7.45 -10.58
C LYS A 74 -8.89 -6.09 -9.94
N TRP A 75 -7.89 -5.47 -9.32
CA TRP A 75 -8.08 -4.26 -8.54
C TRP A 75 -7.80 -3.01 -9.36
N ASP A 76 -8.70 -2.04 -9.29
CA ASP A 76 -8.43 -0.68 -9.78
C ASP A 76 -7.65 0.08 -8.73
N CYS A 77 -6.56 0.73 -9.14
CA CYS A 77 -5.69 1.46 -8.23
C CYS A 77 -5.35 2.83 -8.79
N ALA A 78 -5.27 3.82 -7.91
CA ALA A 78 -4.63 5.09 -8.22
C ALA A 78 -3.13 4.92 -7.94
N TYR A 79 -2.33 5.01 -8.99
CA TYR A 79 -0.88 4.79 -8.91
C TYR A 79 -0.12 6.08 -9.07
N SER A 80 0.87 6.30 -8.24
CA SER A 80 1.81 7.40 -8.37
C SER A 80 3.21 6.95 -7.95
N ALA A 81 4.21 7.68 -8.41
CA ALA A 81 5.60 7.46 -8.03
C ALA A 81 6.24 8.80 -7.69
N GLU A 82 7.02 8.83 -6.63
CA GLU A 82 7.74 10.01 -6.19
C GLU A 82 9.20 9.66 -5.97
N THR A 83 10.10 10.46 -6.53
CA THR A 83 11.54 10.29 -6.37
C THR A 83 12.06 11.36 -5.44
N PHE A 84 12.87 10.96 -4.46
CA PHE A 84 13.46 11.88 -3.51
C PHE A 84 14.90 11.50 -3.22
N GLN A 85 15.65 12.44 -2.65
CA GLN A 85 17.04 12.25 -2.27
C GLN A 85 17.16 12.30 -0.75
N GLU A 86 17.84 11.32 -0.18
CA GLU A 86 18.11 11.26 1.24
C GLU A 86 19.53 10.73 1.46
N GLU A 87 20.33 11.42 2.28
CA GLU A 87 21.71 11.07 2.59
C GLU A 87 22.59 10.80 1.35
N GLY A 88 22.35 11.57 0.29
CA GLY A 88 23.12 11.45 -0.96
C GLY A 88 22.67 10.33 -1.89
N ALA A 89 21.66 9.56 -1.53
CA ALA A 89 21.13 8.49 -2.37
C ALA A 89 19.73 8.86 -2.89
N TRP A 90 19.41 8.39 -4.09
CA TRP A 90 18.10 8.60 -4.71
C TRP A 90 17.19 7.41 -4.42
N TYR A 91 15.95 7.71 -4.04
CA TYR A 91 14.93 6.72 -3.75
C TYR A 91 13.67 7.03 -4.54
N THR A 92 12.93 6.00 -4.91
CA THR A 92 11.62 6.15 -5.53
C THR A 92 10.58 5.45 -4.67
N THR A 93 9.52 6.17 -4.32
CA THR A 93 8.36 5.61 -3.64
C THR A 93 7.25 5.39 -4.66
N HIS A 94 6.75 4.16 -4.73
CA HIS A 94 5.61 3.79 -5.55
C HIS A 94 4.41 3.62 -4.64
N ILE A 95 3.30 4.28 -4.97
CA ILE A 95 2.10 4.30 -4.15
C ILE A 95 0.92 3.81 -4.98
N TRP A 96 0.21 2.81 -4.45
CA TRP A 96 -1.04 2.31 -5.02
C TRP A 96 -2.14 2.50 -3.98
N VAL A 97 -3.17 3.26 -4.34
CA VAL A 97 -4.38 3.41 -3.51
C VAL A 97 -5.48 2.59 -4.17
N THR A 98 -6.01 1.65 -3.43
CA THR A 98 -7.10 0.80 -3.91
C THR A 98 -8.16 0.64 -2.82
N GLY A 99 -9.29 0.05 -3.17
CA GLY A 99 -10.32 -0.21 -2.20
C GLY A 99 -11.51 -0.93 -2.80
N GLU A 100 -12.26 -1.61 -1.95
CA GLU A 100 -13.49 -2.30 -2.32
C GLU A 100 -14.49 -2.20 -1.17
N GLY A 101 -15.72 -1.83 -1.48
CA GLY A 101 -16.74 -1.65 -0.45
C GLY A 101 -16.33 -0.59 0.56
N ASP A 102 -16.32 -0.95 1.83
CA ASP A 102 -15.99 -0.05 2.95
C ASP A 102 -14.50 -0.10 3.35
N LEU A 103 -13.67 -0.74 2.56
CA LEU A 103 -12.25 -0.97 2.86
C LEU A 103 -11.36 -0.31 1.82
N SER A 104 -10.33 0.34 2.29
CA SER A 104 -9.29 0.94 1.46
C SER A 104 -7.90 0.62 2.00
#